data_4db541b9c04b459d43043804ce07cbab
#
_entry.id   4db541b9c04b459d43043804ce07cbab
#
_cell.length_a   1.000
_cell.length_b   1.000
_cell.length_c   1.000
_cell.angle_alpha   90.00
_cell.angle_beta   90.00
_cell.angle_gamma   90.00
#
_symmetry.space_group_name_H-M   'P 1'
#
loop_
_entity.id
_entity.type
_entity.pdbx_description
1 polymer ?
#
loop_
_entity_poly.entity_id
_entity_poly.type
_entity_poly.pdbx_seq_one_letter_code
_entity_poly.pdbx_strand_id
1 'polypeptide(L)'
;MDCRKWSDKYSTDCKLKYNSLATQSNYISCVNNFLNKFSNYREPKEIPTQEIKEYLLTFKTINTRKHNLCAIKSFYKMSVGMPSKIDKIPYPKSDKKLPQVLSIEEVQKMFNVCENLKHKVILALLYSCGLRVSELISLRWRNIDRSRMIINIIGGKGNKDRQVMLTESLIPLLEKYYKEYKTKDYILGGQFGEQYSSRSVLQVIKQLGSKAGINKRVWTHQMRHNCFTHLVEKGVDISLIQKIAGHEKQSTTLLYTHISHNIVSKISSPLENISL
;
A
#
# COMPACT_ATOMS: atom_id res chain seq x y z
N MET A 1 -11.98 20.88 28.26
CA MET A 1 -12.65 19.68 27.66
C MET A 1 -12.11 18.43 28.32
N ASP A 2 -12.96 17.48 28.66
CA ASP A 2 -12.50 16.14 29.05
C ASP A 2 -12.08 15.36 27.79
N CYS A 3 -10.82 15.56 27.39
CA CYS A 3 -10.26 14.93 26.19
C CYS A 3 -10.27 13.40 26.30
N ARG A 4 -10.09 12.84 27.51
CA ARG A 4 -10.06 11.38 27.74
C ARG A 4 -11.43 10.77 27.48
N LYS A 5 -12.48 11.35 28.02
CA LYS A 5 -13.88 10.92 27.80
C LYS A 5 -14.23 10.88 26.30
N TRP A 6 -13.88 11.91 25.54
CA TRP A 6 -14.16 11.98 24.10
C TRP A 6 -13.28 11.01 23.29
N SER A 7 -12.02 10.81 23.69
CA SER A 7 -11.13 9.81 23.09
C SER A 7 -11.67 8.39 23.26
N ASP A 8 -12.09 8.03 24.47
CA ASP A 8 -12.61 6.70 24.80
C ASP A 8 -13.92 6.43 24.04
N LYS A 9 -14.82 7.43 24.00
CA LYS A 9 -16.06 7.35 23.22
C LYS A 9 -15.75 7.12 21.74
N TYR A 10 -14.86 7.92 21.14
CA TYR A 10 -14.51 7.76 19.73
C TYR A 10 -13.77 6.45 19.44
N SER A 11 -12.95 5.97 20.37
CA SER A 11 -12.30 4.65 20.27
C SER A 11 -13.33 3.53 20.16
N THR A 12 -14.38 3.59 21.00
CA THR A 12 -15.49 2.63 20.94
C THR A 12 -16.23 2.70 19.60
N ASP A 13 -16.57 3.90 19.15
CA ASP A 13 -17.25 4.12 17.87
C ASP A 13 -16.39 3.64 16.68
N CYS A 14 -15.07 3.85 16.74
CA CYS A 14 -14.14 3.34 15.73
C CYS A 14 -14.11 1.82 15.67
N LYS A 15 -14.11 1.13 16.82
CA LYS A 15 -14.14 -0.34 16.89
C LYS A 15 -15.41 -0.91 16.28
N LEU A 16 -16.55 -0.27 16.52
CA LEU A 16 -17.82 -0.67 15.94
C LEU A 16 -17.89 -0.47 14.41
N LYS A 17 -17.23 0.57 13.90
CA LYS A 17 -17.34 0.94 12.48
C LYS A 17 -16.26 0.35 11.58
N TYR A 18 -15.03 0.28 12.06
CA TYR A 18 -13.88 -0.06 11.22
C TYR A 18 -13.29 -1.41 11.61
N ASN A 19 -13.22 -2.35 10.68
CA ASN A 19 -12.62 -3.66 10.91
C ASN A 19 -11.07 -3.62 10.97
N SER A 20 -10.45 -2.58 10.38
CA SER A 20 -8.99 -2.45 10.32
C SER A 20 -8.44 -1.78 11.58
N LEU A 21 -7.65 -2.51 12.37
CA LEU A 21 -6.95 -1.98 13.56
C LEU A 21 -6.07 -0.77 13.21
N ALA A 22 -5.40 -0.81 12.05
CA ALA A 22 -4.57 0.31 11.60
C ALA A 22 -5.42 1.57 11.31
N THR A 23 -6.62 1.42 10.72
CA THR A 23 -7.53 2.54 10.50
C THR A 23 -8.03 3.10 11.83
N GLN A 24 -8.43 2.23 12.75
CA GLN A 24 -8.85 2.62 14.09
C GLN A 24 -7.76 3.44 14.79
N SER A 25 -6.54 2.88 14.92
CA SER A 25 -5.41 3.53 15.58
C SER A 25 -5.06 4.89 14.97
N ASN A 26 -4.99 4.97 13.63
CA ASN A 26 -4.67 6.21 12.94
C ASN A 26 -5.75 7.29 13.17
N TYR A 27 -7.03 6.92 13.09
CA TYR A 27 -8.13 7.88 13.27
C TYR A 27 -8.22 8.35 14.72
N ILE A 28 -8.06 7.43 15.69
CA ILE A 28 -8.02 7.77 17.11
C ILE A 28 -6.86 8.72 17.40
N SER A 29 -5.66 8.44 16.87
CA SER A 29 -4.49 9.32 17.03
C SER A 29 -4.74 10.72 16.45
N CYS A 30 -5.34 10.84 15.25
CA CYS A 30 -5.68 12.13 14.67
C CYS A 30 -6.65 12.91 15.55
N VAL A 31 -7.69 12.24 16.07
CA VAL A 31 -8.70 12.88 16.92
C VAL A 31 -8.12 13.26 18.29
N ASN A 32 -7.24 12.43 18.87
CA ASN A 32 -6.57 12.78 20.13
C ASN A 32 -5.70 14.05 19.99
N ASN A 33 -4.95 14.15 18.88
CA ASN A 33 -4.18 15.36 18.60
C ASN A 33 -5.08 16.59 18.43
N PHE A 34 -6.23 16.42 17.78
CA PHE A 34 -7.24 17.45 17.64
C PHE A 34 -7.83 17.87 19.01
N LEU A 35 -8.27 16.92 19.82
CA LEU A 35 -8.83 17.19 21.15
C LEU A 35 -7.83 17.90 22.05
N ASN A 36 -6.56 17.45 22.06
CA ASN A 36 -5.49 18.07 22.84
C ASN A 36 -5.23 19.53 22.41
N LYS A 37 -5.27 19.81 21.10
CA LYS A 37 -5.12 21.20 20.57
C LYS A 37 -6.24 22.11 21.07
N PHE A 38 -7.44 21.59 21.23
CA PHE A 38 -8.63 22.36 21.63
C PHE A 38 -9.10 22.04 23.06
N SER A 39 -8.19 21.63 23.93
CA SER A 39 -8.49 21.27 25.32
C SER A 39 -9.07 22.40 26.16
N ASN A 40 -8.86 23.66 25.74
CA ASN A 40 -9.39 24.88 26.39
C ASN A 40 -10.92 25.04 26.24
N TYR A 41 -11.56 24.40 25.25
CA TYR A 41 -13.01 24.40 25.11
C TYR A 41 -13.68 23.41 26.09
N ARG A 42 -14.94 23.63 26.48
CA ARG A 42 -15.68 22.69 27.35
C ARG A 42 -16.04 21.43 26.60
N GLU A 43 -16.52 21.56 25.37
CA GLU A 43 -16.93 20.44 24.53
C GLU A 43 -16.56 20.64 23.06
N PRO A 44 -16.41 19.55 22.28
CA PRO A 44 -16.09 19.64 20.86
C PRO A 44 -17.11 20.45 20.03
N LYS A 45 -18.38 20.43 20.46
CA LYS A 45 -19.46 21.21 19.78
C LYS A 45 -19.22 22.71 19.84
N GLU A 46 -18.47 23.22 20.81
CA GLU A 46 -18.21 24.64 21.01
C GLU A 46 -17.07 25.17 20.12
N ILE A 47 -16.17 24.30 19.66
CA ILE A 47 -15.02 24.70 18.84
C ILE A 47 -15.53 25.38 17.56
N PRO A 48 -15.16 26.64 17.27
CA PRO A 48 -15.60 27.32 16.05
C PRO A 48 -15.12 26.59 14.78
N THR A 49 -15.98 26.51 13.78
CA THR A 49 -15.61 25.87 12.50
C THR A 49 -14.40 26.53 11.85
N GLN A 50 -14.22 27.83 12.04
CA GLN A 50 -13.08 28.56 11.51
C GLN A 50 -11.76 28.07 12.14
N GLU A 51 -11.70 27.86 13.45
CA GLU A 51 -10.51 27.34 14.11
C GLU A 51 -10.18 25.90 13.69
N ILE A 52 -11.22 25.09 13.41
CA ILE A 52 -11.01 23.75 12.83
C ILE A 52 -10.36 23.83 11.44
N LYS A 53 -10.78 24.80 10.62
CA LYS A 53 -10.15 25.03 9.31
C LYS A 53 -8.68 25.47 9.46
N GLU A 54 -8.40 26.38 10.38
CA GLU A 54 -7.04 26.84 10.68
C GLU A 54 -6.15 25.70 11.16
N TYR A 55 -6.64 24.87 12.07
CA TYR A 55 -5.95 23.66 12.49
C TYR A 55 -5.62 22.74 11.30
N LEU A 56 -6.57 22.51 10.40
CA LEU A 56 -6.34 21.71 9.21
C LEU A 56 -5.29 22.34 8.29
N LEU A 57 -5.18 23.66 8.23
CA LEU A 57 -4.18 24.38 7.43
C LEU A 57 -2.76 24.27 8.01
N THR A 58 -2.59 23.94 9.28
CA THR A 58 -1.25 23.70 9.87
C THR A 58 -0.53 22.49 9.24
N PHE A 59 -1.28 21.55 8.66
CA PHE A 59 -0.69 20.38 8.00
C PHE A 59 -0.08 20.73 6.65
N LYS A 60 1.23 20.58 6.52
CA LYS A 60 2.01 20.94 5.32
C LYS A 60 1.59 20.19 4.07
N THR A 61 1.23 18.88 4.19
CA THR A 61 0.89 18.07 3.02
C THR A 61 -0.62 17.92 2.84
N ILE A 62 -1.07 17.96 1.59
CA ILE A 62 -2.48 17.77 1.21
C ILE A 62 -3.02 16.42 1.73
N ASN A 63 -2.22 15.36 1.64
CA ASN A 63 -2.63 14.02 2.07
C ASN A 63 -2.82 13.95 3.60
N THR A 64 -1.91 14.54 4.38
CA THR A 64 -2.05 14.62 5.84
C THR A 64 -3.27 15.44 6.22
N ARG A 65 -3.50 16.58 5.57
CA ARG A 65 -4.70 17.43 5.77
C ARG A 65 -5.98 16.65 5.48
N LYS A 66 -6.03 15.96 4.35
CA LYS A 66 -7.19 15.13 3.96
C LYS A 66 -7.45 14.01 4.97
N HIS A 67 -6.39 13.34 5.42
CA HIS A 67 -6.50 12.26 6.41
C HIS A 67 -7.06 12.76 7.75
N ASN A 68 -6.53 13.86 8.27
CA ASN A 68 -7.04 14.49 9.50
C ASN A 68 -8.48 14.95 9.33
N LEU A 69 -8.84 15.57 8.20
CA LEU A 69 -10.23 15.97 7.93
C LEU A 69 -11.17 14.76 7.91
N CYS A 70 -10.77 13.63 7.33
CA CYS A 70 -11.56 12.40 7.36
C CYS A 70 -11.79 11.90 8.79
N ALA A 71 -10.75 11.90 9.62
CA ALA A 71 -10.85 11.48 11.02
C ALA A 71 -11.76 12.41 11.82
N ILE A 72 -11.58 13.73 11.68
CA ILE A 72 -12.39 14.75 12.37
C ILE A 72 -13.85 14.68 11.91
N LYS A 73 -14.14 14.56 10.61
CA LYS A 73 -15.52 14.35 10.10
C LYS A 73 -16.15 13.09 10.70
N SER A 74 -15.38 12.00 10.76
CA SER A 74 -15.84 10.75 11.38
C SER A 74 -16.16 10.96 12.87
N PHE A 75 -15.31 11.65 13.62
CA PHE A 75 -15.51 11.98 15.02
C PHE A 75 -16.77 12.80 15.27
N TYR A 76 -16.93 13.90 14.52
CA TYR A 76 -18.13 14.74 14.66
C TYR A 76 -19.41 14.01 14.29
N LYS A 77 -19.35 13.12 13.30
CA LYS A 77 -20.52 12.33 12.87
C LYS A 77 -20.90 11.26 13.91
N MET A 78 -19.93 10.54 14.44
CA MET A 78 -20.20 9.36 15.27
C MET A 78 -20.31 9.69 16.76
N SER A 79 -19.36 10.48 17.28
CA SER A 79 -19.23 10.69 18.72
C SER A 79 -19.84 12.01 19.20
N VAL A 80 -19.73 13.07 18.40
CA VAL A 80 -20.30 14.39 18.78
C VAL A 80 -21.77 14.51 18.36
N GLY A 81 -22.18 13.84 17.29
CA GLY A 81 -23.54 13.90 16.76
C GLY A 81 -23.86 15.19 15.97
N MET A 82 -22.83 15.92 15.50
CA MET A 82 -22.98 17.19 14.78
C MET A 82 -22.25 17.20 13.43
N PRO A 83 -22.64 16.35 12.47
CA PRO A 83 -21.96 16.27 11.17
C PRO A 83 -22.03 17.58 10.37
N SER A 84 -23.15 18.31 10.44
CA SER A 84 -23.39 19.55 9.71
C SER A 84 -22.34 20.64 9.98
N LYS A 85 -21.75 20.64 11.18
CA LYS A 85 -20.70 21.57 11.58
C LYS A 85 -19.46 21.50 10.69
N ILE A 86 -19.14 20.29 10.19
CA ILE A 86 -17.88 20.01 9.48
C ILE A 86 -18.11 19.60 8.02
N ASP A 87 -19.33 19.22 7.65
CA ASP A 87 -19.62 18.72 6.29
C ASP A 87 -19.30 19.77 5.21
N LYS A 88 -19.49 21.05 5.51
CA LYS A 88 -19.17 22.17 4.60
C LYS A 88 -17.67 22.38 4.38
N ILE A 89 -16.76 21.75 5.18
CA ILE A 89 -15.32 21.82 4.93
C ILE A 89 -14.97 20.93 3.73
N PRO A 90 -14.49 21.52 2.60
CA PRO A 90 -14.20 20.76 1.40
C PRO A 90 -12.98 19.86 1.60
N TYR A 91 -12.98 18.70 0.93
CA TYR A 91 -11.77 17.89 0.85
C TYR A 91 -10.73 18.57 -0.03
N PRO A 92 -9.47 18.63 0.43
CA PRO A 92 -8.41 19.18 -0.40
C PRO A 92 -8.28 18.40 -1.71
N LYS A 93 -8.19 19.11 -2.84
CA LYS A 93 -7.86 18.51 -4.12
C LYS A 93 -6.37 18.15 -4.12
N SER A 94 -6.04 16.91 -4.42
CA SER A 94 -4.66 16.49 -4.59
C SER A 94 -4.37 16.33 -6.07
N ASP A 95 -3.26 16.90 -6.53
CA ASP A 95 -2.73 16.60 -7.84
C ASP A 95 -2.35 15.12 -7.89
N LYS A 96 -2.93 14.40 -8.83
CA LYS A 96 -2.59 12.99 -9.07
C LYS A 96 -1.25 12.95 -9.81
N LYS A 97 -0.15 12.98 -9.06
CA LYS A 97 1.16 12.70 -9.66
C LYS A 97 1.20 11.22 -10.04
N LEU A 98 1.55 10.95 -11.29
CA LEU A 98 1.79 9.58 -11.74
C LEU A 98 2.94 8.98 -10.91
N PRO A 99 2.83 7.74 -10.45
CA PRO A 99 3.93 7.07 -9.77
C PRO A 99 5.13 6.97 -10.70
N GLN A 100 6.32 7.30 -10.18
CA GLN A 100 7.56 7.02 -10.90
C GLN A 100 7.79 5.51 -10.92
N VAL A 101 8.01 4.94 -12.09
CA VAL A 101 8.33 3.52 -12.28
C VAL A 101 9.83 3.38 -12.48
N LEU A 102 10.43 2.35 -11.88
CA LEU A 102 11.79 1.94 -12.18
C LEU A 102 11.80 1.17 -13.50
N SER A 103 12.84 1.35 -14.31
CA SER A 103 13.02 0.51 -15.49
C SER A 103 13.42 -0.93 -15.07
N ILE A 104 13.34 -1.86 -16.04
CA ILE A 104 13.78 -3.25 -15.82
C ILE A 104 15.26 -3.29 -15.43
N GLU A 105 16.09 -2.43 -16.05
CA GLU A 105 17.53 -2.31 -15.76
C GLU A 105 17.79 -1.78 -14.35
N GLU A 106 16.98 -0.79 -13.88
CA GLU A 106 17.08 -0.28 -12.50
C GLU A 106 16.70 -1.37 -11.48
N VAL A 107 15.66 -2.15 -11.75
CA VAL A 107 15.31 -3.31 -10.91
C VAL A 107 16.41 -4.37 -10.94
N GLN A 108 17.00 -4.65 -12.11
CA GLN A 108 18.12 -5.58 -12.24
C GLN A 108 19.33 -5.12 -11.42
N LYS A 109 19.65 -3.82 -11.41
CA LYS A 109 20.71 -3.28 -10.56
C LYS A 109 20.44 -3.55 -9.08
N MET A 110 19.17 -3.44 -8.62
CA MET A 110 18.82 -3.79 -7.23
C MET A 110 19.08 -5.25 -6.91
N PHE A 111 18.78 -6.18 -7.85
CA PHE A 111 19.10 -7.60 -7.68
C PHE A 111 20.61 -7.88 -7.63
N ASN A 112 21.39 -7.18 -8.47
CA ASN A 112 22.83 -7.36 -8.57
C ASN A 112 23.57 -6.93 -7.28
N VAL A 113 23.13 -5.85 -6.63
CA VAL A 113 23.72 -5.37 -5.36
C VAL A 113 23.17 -6.08 -4.12
N CYS A 114 22.20 -7.00 -4.31
CA CYS A 114 21.55 -7.69 -3.20
C CYS A 114 22.29 -8.99 -2.86
N GLU A 115 23.20 -8.95 -1.89
CA GLU A 115 23.99 -10.11 -1.44
C GLU A 115 23.19 -11.01 -0.48
N ASN A 116 22.40 -10.41 0.44
CA ASN A 116 21.66 -11.14 1.45
C ASN A 116 20.49 -11.91 0.83
N LEU A 117 20.43 -13.22 1.04
CA LEU A 117 19.44 -14.11 0.44
C LEU A 117 18.01 -13.78 0.88
N LYS A 118 17.78 -13.43 2.16
CA LYS A 118 16.46 -13.00 2.66
C LYS A 118 16.01 -11.72 1.96
N HIS A 119 16.91 -10.74 1.79
CA HIS A 119 16.60 -9.49 1.09
C HIS A 119 16.30 -9.74 -0.39
N LYS A 120 16.99 -10.68 -1.02
CA LYS A 120 16.74 -11.09 -2.41
C LYS A 120 15.35 -11.72 -2.56
N VAL A 121 14.94 -12.57 -1.62
CA VAL A 121 13.58 -13.15 -1.57
C VAL A 121 12.51 -12.05 -1.37
N ILE A 122 12.76 -11.09 -0.47
CA ILE A 122 11.86 -9.94 -0.27
C ILE A 122 11.65 -9.18 -1.56
N LEU A 123 12.75 -8.80 -2.23
CA LEU A 123 12.71 -8.06 -3.49
C LEU A 123 11.99 -8.86 -4.58
N ALA A 124 12.30 -10.14 -4.71
CA ALA A 124 11.73 -11.04 -5.71
C ALA A 124 10.22 -11.19 -5.53
N LEU A 125 9.74 -11.48 -4.32
CA LEU A 125 8.29 -11.63 -4.05
C LEU A 125 7.52 -10.33 -4.26
N LEU A 126 8.07 -9.17 -3.84
CA LEU A 126 7.43 -7.88 -4.07
C LEU A 126 7.32 -7.55 -5.56
N TYR A 127 8.36 -7.83 -6.34
CA TYR A 127 8.42 -7.47 -7.76
C TYR A 127 7.72 -8.50 -8.65
N SER A 128 7.95 -9.81 -8.47
CA SER A 128 7.36 -10.81 -9.36
C SER A 128 5.86 -11.05 -9.11
N CYS A 129 5.44 -11.01 -7.84
CA CYS A 129 4.05 -11.29 -7.46
C CYS A 129 3.23 -10.03 -7.19
N GLY A 130 3.85 -8.85 -7.20
CA GLY A 130 3.19 -7.58 -6.91
C GLY A 130 2.52 -7.53 -5.53
N LEU A 131 3.13 -8.15 -4.51
CA LEU A 131 2.56 -8.23 -3.16
C LEU A 131 2.53 -6.88 -2.45
N ARG A 132 1.51 -6.68 -1.60
CA ARG A 132 1.57 -5.63 -0.57
C ARG A 132 2.51 -6.07 0.56
N VAL A 133 3.10 -5.11 1.29
CA VAL A 133 4.01 -5.46 2.41
C VAL A 133 3.30 -6.34 3.44
N SER A 134 2.06 -6.03 3.79
CA SER A 134 1.27 -6.85 4.73
C SER A 134 1.06 -8.28 4.24
N GLU A 135 0.84 -8.46 2.94
CA GLU A 135 0.67 -9.77 2.32
C GLU A 135 1.99 -10.55 2.31
N LEU A 136 3.09 -9.87 1.97
CA LEU A 136 4.43 -10.46 1.97
C LEU A 136 4.82 -10.98 3.35
N ILE A 137 4.67 -10.18 4.40
CA ILE A 137 5.07 -10.59 5.75
C ILE A 137 4.14 -11.66 6.35
N SER A 138 2.89 -11.74 5.89
CA SER A 138 1.92 -12.77 6.30
C SER A 138 2.00 -14.05 5.46
N LEU A 139 2.85 -14.06 4.42
CA LEU A 139 2.93 -15.19 3.50
C LEU A 139 3.54 -16.40 4.17
N ARG A 140 2.88 -17.56 4.01
CA ARG A 140 3.29 -18.83 4.61
C ARG A 140 3.66 -19.84 3.54
N TRP A 141 4.50 -20.82 3.87
CA TRP A 141 4.89 -21.90 2.95
C TRP A 141 3.69 -22.65 2.38
N ARG A 142 2.67 -22.91 3.19
CA ARG A 142 1.41 -23.57 2.78
C ARG A 142 0.59 -22.79 1.75
N ASN A 143 0.90 -21.51 1.53
CA ASN A 143 0.24 -20.68 0.52
C ASN A 143 0.81 -20.89 -0.90
N ILE A 144 1.95 -21.59 -1.02
CA ILE A 144 2.60 -21.85 -2.31
C ILE A 144 2.06 -23.17 -2.87
N ASP A 145 1.41 -23.11 -4.02
CA ASP A 145 0.98 -24.25 -4.79
C ASP A 145 1.89 -24.40 -6.02
N ARG A 146 2.88 -25.29 -5.91
CA ARG A 146 3.86 -25.54 -6.99
C ARG A 146 3.24 -26.26 -8.17
N SER A 147 2.25 -27.12 -7.94
CA SER A 147 1.60 -27.89 -9.00
C SER A 147 0.82 -27.00 -9.96
N ARG A 148 0.20 -25.94 -9.42
CA ARG A 148 -0.58 -24.94 -10.18
C ARG A 148 0.20 -23.68 -10.52
N MET A 149 1.45 -23.57 -10.07
CA MET A 149 2.28 -22.37 -10.23
C MET A 149 1.63 -21.10 -9.73
N ILE A 150 0.99 -21.15 -8.54
CA ILE A 150 0.30 -20.03 -7.93
C ILE A 150 0.69 -19.85 -6.45
N ILE A 151 0.51 -18.64 -5.97
CA ILE A 151 0.58 -18.28 -4.56
C ILE A 151 -0.79 -17.75 -4.12
N ASN A 152 -1.36 -18.35 -3.08
CA ASN A 152 -2.64 -17.96 -2.51
C ASN A 152 -2.43 -16.84 -1.49
N ILE A 153 -2.97 -15.66 -1.73
CA ILE A 153 -2.95 -14.52 -0.81
C ILE A 153 -4.25 -14.51 -0.04
N ILE A 154 -4.16 -14.80 1.25
CA ILE A 154 -5.30 -14.91 2.17
C ILE A 154 -5.45 -13.62 2.96
N GLY A 155 -6.69 -13.13 3.14
CA GLY A 155 -6.99 -11.96 3.96
C GLY A 155 -6.42 -10.65 3.42
N GLY A 156 -6.36 -10.48 2.10
CA GLY A 156 -5.95 -9.23 1.47
C GLY A 156 -6.79 -8.02 1.89
N LYS A 157 -6.53 -6.84 1.32
CA LYS A 157 -7.30 -5.62 1.61
C LYS A 157 -8.80 -5.89 1.40
N GLY A 158 -9.62 -5.65 2.43
CA GLY A 158 -11.04 -5.95 2.43
C GLY A 158 -11.37 -7.43 2.70
N ASN A 159 -10.43 -8.19 3.28
CA ASN A 159 -10.56 -9.63 3.58
C ASN A 159 -10.89 -10.50 2.35
N LYS A 160 -10.36 -10.11 1.17
CA LYS A 160 -10.56 -10.85 -0.07
C LYS A 160 -9.31 -11.65 -0.41
N ASP A 161 -9.52 -12.93 -0.67
CA ASP A 161 -8.47 -13.82 -1.14
C ASP A 161 -8.23 -13.61 -2.64
N ARG A 162 -7.01 -13.80 -3.07
CA ARG A 162 -6.62 -13.79 -4.48
C ARG A 162 -5.44 -14.68 -4.74
N GLN A 163 -5.27 -15.03 -5.99
CA GLN A 163 -4.12 -15.79 -6.47
C GLN A 163 -3.18 -14.88 -7.26
N VAL A 164 -1.88 -15.11 -7.09
CA VAL A 164 -0.83 -14.47 -7.89
C VAL A 164 0.07 -15.55 -8.49
N MET A 165 0.82 -15.20 -9.54
CA MET A 165 1.72 -16.13 -10.20
C MET A 165 2.90 -16.52 -9.30
N LEU A 166 3.25 -17.80 -9.31
CA LEU A 166 4.54 -18.33 -8.91
C LEU A 166 5.38 -18.52 -10.17
N THR A 167 6.41 -17.71 -10.35
CA THR A 167 7.28 -17.83 -11.53
C THR A 167 8.31 -18.92 -11.35
N GLU A 168 8.69 -19.62 -12.44
CA GLU A 168 9.72 -20.68 -12.40
C GLU A 168 11.03 -20.18 -11.80
N SER A 169 11.45 -18.94 -12.13
CA SER A 169 12.66 -18.32 -11.59
C SER A 169 12.62 -18.07 -10.07
N LEU A 170 11.43 -18.01 -9.47
CA LEU A 170 11.28 -17.79 -8.03
C LEU A 170 11.48 -19.08 -7.23
N ILE A 171 11.20 -20.25 -7.83
CA ILE A 171 11.27 -21.56 -7.15
C ILE A 171 12.66 -21.86 -6.60
N PRO A 172 13.76 -21.84 -7.40
CA PRO A 172 15.08 -22.14 -6.90
C PRO A 172 15.57 -21.15 -5.85
N LEU A 173 15.13 -19.88 -5.94
CA LEU A 173 15.44 -18.87 -4.93
C LEU A 173 14.76 -19.19 -3.58
N LEU A 174 13.50 -19.59 -3.60
CA LEU A 174 12.75 -19.98 -2.40
C LEU A 174 13.29 -21.29 -1.79
N GLU A 175 13.66 -22.27 -2.62
CA GLU A 175 14.27 -23.51 -2.15
C GLU A 175 15.61 -23.27 -1.46
N LYS A 176 16.49 -22.46 -2.08
CA LYS A 176 17.76 -22.07 -1.47
C LYS A 176 17.52 -21.37 -0.12
N TYR A 177 16.57 -20.43 -0.09
CA TYR A 177 16.21 -19.71 1.11
C TYR A 177 15.68 -20.66 2.20
N TYR A 178 14.80 -21.61 1.86
CA TYR A 178 14.27 -22.58 2.81
C TYR A 178 15.39 -23.47 3.39
N LYS A 179 16.31 -23.94 2.57
CA LYS A 179 17.46 -24.77 3.02
C LYS A 179 18.36 -24.02 4.01
N GLU A 180 18.59 -22.72 3.79
CA GLU A 180 19.47 -21.89 4.61
C GLU A 180 18.80 -21.43 5.92
N TYR A 181 17.57 -20.91 5.83
CA TYR A 181 16.90 -20.29 6.97
C TYR A 181 15.96 -21.21 7.74
N LYS A 182 15.53 -22.34 7.16
CA LYS A 182 14.65 -23.37 7.76
C LYS A 182 13.43 -22.78 8.47
N THR A 183 12.83 -21.76 7.89
CA THR A 183 11.64 -21.10 8.47
C THR A 183 10.46 -22.08 8.49
N LYS A 184 9.73 -22.15 9.63
CA LYS A 184 8.71 -23.20 9.84
C LYS A 184 7.38 -22.89 9.15
N ASP A 185 6.82 -21.70 9.36
CA ASP A 185 5.46 -21.34 8.92
C ASP A 185 5.50 -20.15 7.96
N TYR A 186 5.94 -18.97 8.44
CA TYR A 186 6.12 -17.82 7.59
C TYR A 186 7.31 -17.98 6.65
N ILE A 187 7.16 -17.57 5.38
CA ILE A 187 8.30 -17.53 4.46
C ILE A 187 9.36 -16.58 5.01
N LEU A 188 8.96 -15.38 5.44
CA LEU A 188 9.85 -14.43 6.09
C LEU A 188 9.67 -14.53 7.60
N GLY A 189 10.49 -15.35 8.26
CA GLY A 189 10.52 -15.42 9.71
C GLY A 189 11.34 -14.28 10.32
N GLY A 190 10.88 -13.76 11.46
CA GLY A 190 11.63 -12.90 12.37
C GLY A 190 12.69 -13.68 13.17
N GLN A 191 13.32 -13.03 14.14
CA GLN A 191 14.43 -13.59 14.91
C GLN A 191 14.00 -14.81 15.76
N PHE A 192 12.76 -14.80 16.27
CA PHE A 192 12.21 -15.84 17.15
C PHE A 192 11.10 -16.67 16.48
N GLY A 193 11.02 -16.64 15.12
CA GLY A 193 10.02 -17.37 14.36
C GLY A 193 8.69 -16.63 14.18
N GLU A 194 8.56 -15.40 14.74
CA GLU A 194 7.42 -14.51 14.51
C GLU A 194 7.44 -13.94 13.09
N GLN A 195 6.38 -13.22 12.77
CA GLN A 195 6.23 -12.53 11.50
C GLN A 195 7.31 -11.45 11.32
N TYR A 196 7.92 -11.38 10.12
CA TYR A 196 8.91 -10.34 9.81
C TYR A 196 8.30 -8.95 9.82
N SER A 197 9.08 -7.95 10.27
CA SER A 197 8.57 -6.57 10.42
C SER A 197 8.36 -5.88 9.07
N SER A 198 7.21 -5.23 8.89
CA SER A 198 6.95 -4.38 7.71
C SER A 198 7.94 -3.21 7.60
N ARG A 199 8.42 -2.70 8.74
CA ARG A 199 9.45 -1.63 8.81
C ARG A 199 10.79 -2.14 8.28
N SER A 200 11.15 -3.38 8.62
CA SER A 200 12.38 -4.01 8.09
C SER A 200 12.31 -4.20 6.58
N VAL A 201 11.17 -4.67 6.05
CA VAL A 201 10.96 -4.78 4.59
C VAL A 201 11.14 -3.42 3.90
N LEU A 202 10.56 -2.36 4.45
CA LEU A 202 10.70 -1.00 3.92
C LEU A 202 12.17 -0.55 3.90
N GLN A 203 12.90 -0.81 4.98
CA GLN A 203 14.33 -0.46 5.10
C GLN A 203 15.17 -1.22 4.09
N VAL A 204 14.92 -2.53 3.91
CA VAL A 204 15.61 -3.36 2.90
C VAL A 204 15.45 -2.77 1.50
N ILE A 205 14.22 -2.48 1.08
CA ILE A 205 13.97 -1.94 -0.27
C ILE A 205 14.62 -0.57 -0.46
N LYS A 206 14.55 0.30 0.55
CA LYS A 206 15.22 1.61 0.51
C LYS A 206 16.73 1.48 0.39
N GLN A 207 17.35 0.59 1.17
CA GLN A 207 18.79 0.35 1.12
C GLN A 207 19.24 -0.21 -0.22
N LEU A 208 18.49 -1.16 -0.79
CA LEU A 208 18.80 -1.73 -2.11
C LEU A 208 18.72 -0.66 -3.21
N GLY A 209 17.71 0.21 -3.17
CA GLY A 209 17.61 1.33 -4.11
C GLY A 209 18.81 2.27 -4.02
N SER A 210 19.24 2.63 -2.79
CA SER A 210 20.41 3.47 -2.56
C SER A 210 21.70 2.79 -3.02
N LYS A 211 21.93 1.52 -2.65
CA LYS A 211 23.10 0.74 -3.09
C LYS A 211 23.18 0.57 -4.61
N ALA A 212 22.04 0.47 -5.27
CA ALA A 212 21.95 0.36 -6.73
C ALA A 212 22.17 1.71 -7.45
N GLY A 213 22.42 2.81 -6.72
CA GLY A 213 22.61 4.13 -7.30
C GLY A 213 21.36 4.70 -7.96
N ILE A 214 20.17 4.32 -7.52
CA ILE A 214 18.91 4.79 -8.10
C ILE A 214 18.56 6.15 -7.51
N ASN A 215 18.56 7.19 -8.33
CA ASN A 215 18.23 8.57 -7.92
C ASN A 215 16.73 8.79 -7.64
N LYS A 216 15.87 7.86 -8.06
CA LYS A 216 14.44 7.89 -7.77
C LYS A 216 14.17 7.44 -6.34
N ARG A 217 13.10 7.95 -5.73
CA ARG A 217 12.66 7.44 -4.43
C ARG A 217 12.18 6.01 -4.58
N VAL A 218 12.81 5.07 -3.85
CA VAL A 218 12.45 3.64 -3.88
C VAL A 218 11.75 3.25 -2.58
N TRP A 219 10.55 2.64 -2.69
CA TRP A 219 9.77 2.13 -1.56
C TRP A 219 9.00 0.86 -1.96
N THR A 220 8.52 0.14 -0.98
CA THR A 220 7.91 -1.19 -1.17
C THR A 220 6.71 -1.20 -2.12
N HIS A 221 5.80 -0.23 -2.02
CA HIS A 221 4.62 -0.20 -2.89
C HIS A 221 4.98 0.13 -4.35
N GLN A 222 6.13 0.79 -4.58
CA GLN A 222 6.66 1.01 -5.92
C GLN A 222 7.04 -0.30 -6.61
N MET A 223 7.58 -1.29 -5.88
CA MET A 223 7.88 -2.61 -6.45
C MET A 223 6.63 -3.25 -7.06
N ARG A 224 5.51 -3.09 -6.38
CA ARG A 224 4.22 -3.52 -6.89
C ARG A 224 3.76 -2.70 -8.11
N HIS A 225 3.96 -1.39 -8.11
CA HIS A 225 3.69 -0.55 -9.30
C HIS A 225 4.56 -0.98 -10.48
N ASN A 226 5.86 -1.20 -10.26
CA ASN A 226 6.78 -1.69 -11.29
C ASN A 226 6.31 -3.04 -11.86
N CYS A 227 5.94 -4.01 -10.99
CA CYS A 227 5.42 -5.30 -11.41
C CYS A 227 4.26 -5.14 -12.41
N PHE A 228 3.22 -4.41 -12.03
CA PHE A 228 2.03 -4.30 -12.87
C PHE A 228 2.24 -3.42 -14.11
N THR A 229 3.07 -2.37 -14.03
CA THR A 229 3.44 -1.58 -15.21
C THR A 229 4.21 -2.43 -16.22
N HIS A 230 5.20 -3.19 -15.79
CA HIS A 230 5.98 -4.06 -16.67
C HIS A 230 5.14 -5.22 -17.24
N LEU A 231 4.12 -5.72 -16.51
CA LEU A 231 3.17 -6.68 -17.07
C LEU A 231 2.30 -6.05 -18.16
N VAL A 232 1.84 -4.82 -17.98
CA VAL A 232 1.12 -4.06 -19.03
C VAL A 232 2.02 -3.87 -20.26
N GLU A 233 3.27 -3.49 -20.06
CA GLU A 233 4.26 -3.30 -21.13
C GLU A 233 4.58 -4.59 -21.90
N LYS A 234 4.43 -5.75 -21.25
CA LYS A 234 4.52 -7.08 -21.86
C LYS A 234 3.23 -7.51 -22.57
N GLY A 235 2.19 -6.68 -22.56
CA GLY A 235 0.92 -6.98 -23.24
C GLY A 235 -0.05 -7.86 -22.44
N VAL A 236 0.17 -8.02 -21.12
CA VAL A 236 -0.77 -8.77 -20.27
C VAL A 236 -2.08 -7.99 -20.16
N ASP A 237 -3.20 -8.70 -20.34
CA ASP A 237 -4.53 -8.10 -20.29
C ASP A 237 -4.81 -7.39 -18.97
N ILE A 238 -5.39 -6.19 -19.07
CA ILE A 238 -5.70 -5.31 -17.93
C ILE A 238 -6.66 -5.97 -16.92
N SER A 239 -7.61 -6.77 -17.40
CA SER A 239 -8.57 -7.46 -16.54
C SER A 239 -7.90 -8.53 -15.71
N LEU A 240 -6.91 -9.23 -16.27
CA LEU A 240 -6.10 -10.20 -15.56
C LEU A 240 -5.21 -9.51 -14.52
N ILE A 241 -4.60 -8.39 -14.87
CA ILE A 241 -3.80 -7.57 -13.93
C ILE A 241 -4.68 -7.07 -12.79
N GLN A 242 -5.91 -6.62 -13.06
CA GLN A 242 -6.86 -6.20 -12.03
C GLN A 242 -7.15 -7.33 -11.04
N LYS A 243 -7.38 -8.55 -11.54
CA LYS A 243 -7.64 -9.75 -10.74
C LYS A 243 -6.44 -10.11 -9.86
N ILE A 244 -5.25 -10.20 -10.45
CA ILE A 244 -3.99 -10.51 -9.75
C ILE A 244 -3.68 -9.43 -8.71
N ALA A 245 -3.88 -8.15 -9.06
CA ALA A 245 -3.65 -7.03 -8.15
C ALA A 245 -4.68 -6.96 -7.01
N GLY A 246 -5.85 -7.57 -7.17
CA GLY A 246 -6.96 -7.43 -6.21
C GLY A 246 -7.42 -5.98 -6.09
N HIS A 247 -7.64 -5.31 -7.23
CA HIS A 247 -8.16 -3.95 -7.29
C HIS A 247 -9.69 -4.00 -7.44
N GLU A 248 -10.41 -3.42 -6.48
CA GLU A 248 -11.87 -3.32 -6.55
C GLU A 248 -12.35 -2.38 -7.64
N LYS A 249 -11.56 -1.34 -7.92
CA LYS A 249 -11.89 -0.31 -8.90
C LYS A 249 -10.97 -0.46 -10.11
N GLN A 250 -11.53 -0.61 -11.29
CA GLN A 250 -10.81 -0.66 -12.55
C GLN A 250 -9.93 0.59 -12.75
N SER A 251 -10.39 1.76 -12.32
CA SER A 251 -9.61 3.01 -12.39
C SER A 251 -8.26 2.93 -11.68
N THR A 252 -8.09 2.02 -10.71
CA THR A 252 -6.80 1.81 -10.04
C THR A 252 -5.84 1.01 -10.95
N THR A 253 -6.34 0.12 -11.76
CA THR A 253 -5.54 -0.68 -12.71
C THR A 253 -5.22 0.13 -13.97
N LEU A 254 -6.16 0.92 -14.46
CA LEU A 254 -5.95 1.84 -15.59
C LEU A 254 -4.82 2.85 -15.35
N LEU A 255 -4.45 3.10 -14.08
CA LEU A 255 -3.28 3.91 -13.77
C LEU A 255 -2.01 3.37 -14.43
N TYR A 256 -1.88 2.04 -14.56
CA TYR A 256 -0.71 1.41 -15.17
C TYR A 256 -0.64 1.60 -16.70
N THR A 257 -1.77 1.75 -17.37
CA THR A 257 -1.79 2.06 -18.81
C THR A 257 -1.31 3.48 -19.10
N HIS A 258 -1.62 4.43 -18.21
CA HIS A 258 -1.13 5.81 -18.34
C HIS A 258 0.36 5.98 -18.04
N ILE A 259 0.97 5.03 -17.31
CA ILE A 259 2.39 5.07 -16.94
C ILE A 259 3.25 4.34 -17.97
N SER A 260 2.67 3.37 -18.67
CA SER A 260 3.36 2.58 -19.70
C SER A 260 3.60 3.42 -20.95
N HIS A 261 4.85 3.81 -21.17
CA HIS A 261 5.25 4.64 -22.32
C HIS A 261 5.29 3.87 -23.66
N ASN A 262 5.31 2.53 -23.61
CA ASN A 262 5.59 1.68 -24.78
C ASN A 262 4.35 1.03 -25.42
N ILE A 263 3.13 1.34 -24.96
CA ILE A 263 1.93 0.70 -25.51
C ILE A 263 1.67 1.19 -26.95
N VAL A 264 1.77 2.50 -27.18
CA VAL A 264 1.45 3.09 -28.49
C VAL A 264 2.44 2.63 -29.56
N SER A 265 3.72 2.51 -29.23
CA SER A 265 4.75 2.07 -30.20
C SER A 265 4.67 0.57 -30.56
N LYS A 266 3.88 -0.22 -29.84
CA LYS A 266 3.66 -1.65 -30.11
C LYS A 266 2.35 -1.92 -30.85
N ILE A 267 1.55 -0.89 -31.12
CA ILE A 267 0.31 -1.03 -31.89
C ILE A 267 0.68 -0.99 -33.36
N SER A 268 0.60 -2.15 -34.01
CA SER A 268 0.65 -2.19 -35.48
C SER A 268 -0.65 -1.65 -36.09
N SER A 269 -0.53 -0.81 -37.07
CA SER A 269 -1.69 -0.27 -37.77
C SER A 269 -2.44 -1.40 -38.52
N PRO A 270 -3.78 -1.43 -38.52
CA PRO A 270 -4.54 -2.33 -39.38
C PRO A 270 -4.15 -2.23 -40.85
N LEU A 271 -3.57 -1.10 -41.25
CA LEU A 271 -3.10 -0.86 -42.64
C LEU A 271 -1.90 -1.74 -42.99
N GLU A 272 -1.09 -2.21 -42.01
CA GLU A 272 0.06 -3.09 -42.28
C GLU A 272 -0.34 -4.46 -42.84
N ASN A 273 -1.61 -4.83 -42.69
CA ASN A 273 -2.17 -6.09 -43.23
C ASN A 273 -2.95 -5.87 -44.55
N ILE A 274 -2.88 -4.68 -45.17
CA ILE A 274 -3.57 -4.33 -46.39
C ILE A 274 -2.50 -4.03 -47.46
N SER A 275 -2.53 -4.76 -48.58
CA SER A 275 -1.74 -4.41 -49.78
C SER A 275 -2.38 -3.18 -50.42
N LEU A 276 -1.64 -2.09 -50.51
CA LEU A 276 -2.05 -0.83 -51.17
C LEU A 276 -1.80 -0.91 -52.67
#